data_15db2a44f84d7bd6bfcc7735edfa00fd
#
_entry.id   15db2a44f84d7bd6bfcc7735edfa00fd
#
_cell.length_a   1.000
_cell.length_b   1.000
_cell.length_c   1.000
_cell.angle_alpha   90.00
_cell.angle_beta   90.00
_cell.angle_gamma   90.00
#
_symmetry.space_group_name_H-M   'P 1'
#
loop_
_entity.id
_entity.type
_entity.pdbx_description
1 polymer ?
#
loop_
_entity_poly.entity_id
_entity_poly.type
_entity_poly.pdbx_seq_one_letter_code
_entity_poly.pdbx_strand_id
1 'polypeptide(L)'
;MGAAHVCVHTPIDLQMRAELPLDDLRAVAAAVDIPVAVAGGINSETAADAIEAGAAIVIVGGAISKAPDAERAAADIKKAIRTGQRVETDMFKRGDESSIAEVLGRTSAADVTEALHNAGAVEGLDAIVRGAKMAGPVLTVWTYPGDWAKPVEAIDTAEPGQVLVIDAGGKPPAVWGEKATMSCLQRRLAGVVIDGAIRDTMNIREMGFPAFARLVTPVAGEPKGQGMIGVPIEIGGQHVRTGDWAVGDDDGVVIIPQERIVEVANRAQHVVEREEREMAEIDSGSTLGKVSELMRWEHQRRKTDERKEEQGE
;
A
#
# COMPACT_ATOMS: atom_id res chain seq x y z
N MET A 1 -32.14 21.76 -26.20
CA MET A 1 -31.40 22.40 -25.12
C MET A 1 -29.97 21.88 -25.20
N GLY A 2 -28.98 22.75 -25.25
CA GLY A 2 -27.55 22.37 -25.26
C GLY A 2 -26.96 22.37 -23.82
N ALA A 3 -25.86 21.66 -23.61
CA ALA A 3 -25.09 21.73 -22.36
C ALA A 3 -24.41 23.10 -22.26
N ALA A 4 -24.37 23.69 -21.04
CA ALA A 4 -23.67 24.94 -20.80
C ALA A 4 -22.17 24.74 -20.55
N HIS A 5 -21.77 23.55 -20.09
CA HIS A 5 -20.41 23.11 -19.89
C HIS A 5 -20.35 21.56 -19.90
N VAL A 6 -19.17 21.00 -20.07
CA VAL A 6 -18.89 19.55 -19.97
C VAL A 6 -17.82 19.32 -18.90
N CYS A 7 -17.87 18.19 -18.21
CA CYS A 7 -16.88 17.84 -17.18
C CYS A 7 -16.16 16.54 -17.57
N VAL A 8 -14.84 16.59 -17.61
CA VAL A 8 -13.96 15.41 -17.65
C VAL A 8 -13.65 15.02 -16.20
N HIS A 9 -13.97 13.79 -15.82
CA HIS A 9 -13.80 13.31 -14.46
C HIS A 9 -13.00 12.01 -14.44
N THR A 10 -11.88 12.01 -13.72
CA THR A 10 -11.09 10.79 -13.49
C THR A 10 -11.70 9.98 -12.34
N PRO A 11 -12.17 8.76 -12.59
CA PRO A 11 -12.61 7.84 -11.54
C PRO A 11 -11.52 7.58 -10.49
N ILE A 12 -11.91 7.27 -9.27
CA ILE A 12 -10.97 7.06 -8.16
C ILE A 12 -9.95 5.95 -8.46
N ASP A 13 -10.35 4.90 -9.15
CA ASP A 13 -9.47 3.79 -9.51
C ASP A 13 -8.32 4.22 -10.43
N LEU A 14 -8.57 5.12 -11.38
CA LEU A 14 -7.53 5.67 -12.24
C LEU A 14 -6.64 6.67 -11.47
N GLN A 15 -7.23 7.46 -10.57
CA GLN A 15 -6.44 8.33 -9.69
C GLN A 15 -5.45 7.52 -8.83
N MET A 16 -5.85 6.33 -8.35
CA MET A 16 -4.97 5.46 -7.57
C MET A 16 -3.85 4.82 -8.41
N ARG A 17 -3.96 4.84 -9.74
CA ARG A 17 -2.88 4.47 -10.66
C ARG A 17 -1.98 5.65 -11.05
N ALA A 18 -2.13 6.78 -10.36
CA ALA A 18 -1.48 8.05 -10.70
C ALA A 18 -1.82 8.59 -12.11
N GLU A 19 -2.96 8.16 -12.66
CA GLU A 19 -3.44 8.64 -13.95
C GLU A 19 -4.17 9.98 -13.77
N LEU A 20 -3.83 10.95 -14.61
CA LEU A 20 -4.48 12.26 -14.67
C LEU A 20 -5.33 12.37 -15.95
N PRO A 21 -6.45 13.10 -15.91
CA PRO A 21 -7.37 13.17 -17.06
C PRO A 21 -6.90 14.13 -18.16
N LEU A 22 -5.59 14.37 -18.30
CA LEU A 22 -5.09 15.47 -19.14
C LEU A 22 -5.25 15.20 -20.63
N ASP A 23 -5.11 13.96 -21.09
CA ASP A 23 -5.26 13.62 -22.50
C ASP A 23 -6.73 13.61 -22.91
N ASP A 24 -7.61 13.06 -22.08
CA ASP A 24 -9.06 13.15 -22.29
C ASP A 24 -9.54 14.60 -22.25
N LEU A 25 -8.97 15.40 -21.34
CA LEU A 25 -9.28 16.83 -21.23
C LEU A 25 -8.88 17.58 -22.50
N ARG A 26 -7.68 17.35 -23.04
CA ARG A 26 -7.23 17.96 -24.31
C ARG A 26 -8.14 17.56 -25.48
N ALA A 27 -8.50 16.27 -25.55
CA ALA A 27 -9.37 15.78 -26.60
C ALA A 27 -10.77 16.40 -26.54
N VAL A 28 -11.37 16.50 -25.36
CA VAL A 28 -12.68 17.11 -25.17
C VAL A 28 -12.61 18.62 -25.42
N ALA A 29 -11.59 19.32 -24.88
CA ALA A 29 -11.43 20.77 -25.07
C ALA A 29 -11.26 21.15 -26.56
N ALA A 30 -10.63 20.30 -27.37
CA ALA A 30 -10.52 20.49 -28.82
C ALA A 30 -11.79 20.19 -29.58
N ALA A 31 -12.73 19.43 -29.01
CA ALA A 31 -13.94 18.96 -29.71
C ALA A 31 -15.19 19.82 -29.45
N VAL A 32 -15.15 20.71 -28.44
CA VAL A 32 -16.32 21.50 -28.02
C VAL A 32 -16.02 22.99 -27.90
N ASP A 33 -17.00 23.85 -28.21
CA ASP A 33 -16.89 25.32 -28.05
C ASP A 33 -17.42 25.82 -26.70
N ILE A 34 -17.85 24.91 -25.80
CA ILE A 34 -18.34 25.25 -24.48
C ILE A 34 -17.25 25.02 -23.40
N PRO A 35 -17.33 25.73 -22.25
CA PRO A 35 -16.35 25.55 -21.19
C PRO A 35 -16.22 24.10 -20.72
N VAL A 36 -14.97 23.62 -20.58
CA VAL A 36 -14.67 22.29 -20.09
C VAL A 36 -14.22 22.36 -18.64
N ALA A 37 -14.91 21.61 -17.78
CA ALA A 37 -14.52 21.40 -16.40
C ALA A 37 -13.68 20.12 -16.27
N VAL A 38 -12.75 20.09 -15.31
CA VAL A 38 -11.99 18.90 -14.95
C VAL A 38 -12.14 18.60 -13.48
N ALA A 39 -12.24 17.32 -13.12
CA ALA A 39 -12.33 16.83 -11.75
C ALA A 39 -11.58 15.49 -11.58
N GLY A 40 -11.16 15.21 -10.32
CA GLY A 40 -10.50 13.96 -9.96
C GLY A 40 -8.98 14.05 -10.02
N GLY A 41 -8.32 13.85 -8.85
CA GLY A 41 -6.86 13.85 -8.71
C GLY A 41 -6.17 15.21 -8.82
N ILE A 42 -6.91 16.31 -8.80
CA ILE A 42 -6.34 17.67 -8.94
C ILE A 42 -5.89 18.21 -7.58
N ASN A 43 -4.63 18.68 -7.52
CA ASN A 43 -4.02 19.37 -6.39
C ASN A 43 -3.21 20.60 -6.90
N SER A 44 -2.39 21.22 -6.05
CA SER A 44 -1.59 22.41 -6.43
C SER A 44 -0.42 22.10 -7.39
N GLU A 45 -0.01 20.84 -7.52
CA GLU A 45 1.02 20.43 -8.50
C GLU A 45 0.41 20.18 -9.89
N THR A 46 -0.85 19.71 -9.96
CA THR A 46 -1.50 19.30 -11.21
C THR A 46 -2.48 20.30 -11.77
N ALA A 47 -2.89 21.31 -10.99
CA ALA A 47 -3.87 22.31 -11.41
C ALA A 47 -3.40 23.20 -12.58
N ALA A 48 -2.08 23.53 -12.61
CA ALA A 48 -1.51 24.27 -13.72
C ALA A 48 -1.58 23.48 -15.03
N ASP A 49 -1.23 22.20 -15.00
CA ASP A 49 -1.28 21.29 -16.16
C ASP A 49 -2.71 21.12 -16.69
N ALA A 50 -3.70 21.11 -15.78
CA ALA A 50 -5.10 21.04 -16.15
C ALA A 50 -5.57 22.30 -16.94
N ILE A 51 -5.13 23.49 -16.54
CA ILE A 51 -5.42 24.73 -17.29
C ILE A 51 -4.72 24.68 -18.64
N GLU A 52 -3.46 24.28 -18.71
CA GLU A 52 -2.72 24.15 -19.98
C GLU A 52 -3.38 23.14 -20.92
N ALA A 53 -3.97 22.08 -20.36
CA ALA A 53 -4.72 21.07 -21.12
C ALA A 53 -6.11 21.54 -21.61
N GLY A 54 -6.53 22.80 -21.29
CA GLY A 54 -7.75 23.41 -21.79
C GLY A 54 -8.91 23.45 -20.81
N ALA A 55 -8.70 23.19 -19.51
CA ALA A 55 -9.75 23.37 -18.52
C ALA A 55 -10.09 24.86 -18.31
N ALA A 56 -11.36 25.19 -18.45
CA ALA A 56 -11.91 26.49 -18.04
C ALA A 56 -12.33 26.49 -16.56
N ILE A 57 -12.64 25.33 -16.01
CA ILE A 57 -13.08 25.14 -14.61
C ILE A 57 -12.29 23.97 -14.00
N VAL A 58 -11.70 24.19 -12.84
CA VAL A 58 -10.99 23.15 -12.06
C VAL A 58 -11.79 22.86 -10.81
N ILE A 59 -12.24 21.61 -10.66
CA ILE A 59 -13.00 21.12 -9.51
C ILE A 59 -12.06 20.31 -8.61
N VAL A 60 -11.86 20.80 -7.39
CA VAL A 60 -10.98 20.18 -6.39
C VAL A 60 -11.79 19.75 -5.18
N GLY A 61 -11.67 18.48 -4.82
CA GLY A 61 -12.31 17.90 -3.65
C GLY A 61 -11.31 17.69 -2.51
N GLY A 62 -10.83 16.45 -2.36
CA GLY A 62 -10.01 15.99 -1.25
C GLY A 62 -8.78 16.84 -0.96
N ALA A 63 -8.08 17.33 -1.98
CA ALA A 63 -6.91 18.18 -1.80
C ALA A 63 -7.17 19.49 -1.03
N ILE A 64 -8.43 19.93 -0.95
CA ILE A 64 -8.85 21.07 -0.11
C ILE A 64 -9.55 20.56 1.14
N SER A 65 -10.62 19.76 0.98
CA SER A 65 -11.53 19.41 2.09
C SER A 65 -10.91 18.49 3.14
N LYS A 66 -9.82 17.79 2.79
CA LYS A 66 -9.08 16.88 3.68
C LYS A 66 -7.71 17.43 4.10
N ALA A 67 -7.33 18.63 3.62
CA ALA A 67 -6.08 19.26 4.03
C ALA A 67 -6.16 19.72 5.50
N PRO A 68 -5.06 19.61 6.28
CA PRO A 68 -5.00 20.16 7.64
C PRO A 68 -5.27 21.68 7.67
N ASP A 69 -4.86 22.37 6.61
CA ASP A 69 -5.14 23.79 6.37
C ASP A 69 -5.79 23.94 4.99
N ALA A 70 -7.13 23.89 4.98
CA ALA A 70 -7.91 23.99 3.75
C ALA A 70 -7.79 25.35 3.06
N GLU A 71 -7.59 26.45 3.83
CA GLU A 71 -7.41 27.79 3.28
C GLU A 71 -6.09 27.90 2.52
N ARG A 72 -5.00 27.43 3.12
CA ARG A 72 -3.68 27.37 2.48
C ARG A 72 -3.70 26.48 1.23
N ALA A 73 -4.29 25.29 1.32
CA ALA A 73 -4.41 24.37 0.18
C ALA A 73 -5.17 25.01 -0.99
N ALA A 74 -6.28 25.69 -0.72
CA ALA A 74 -7.03 26.42 -1.73
C ALA A 74 -6.25 27.61 -2.31
N ALA A 75 -5.47 28.33 -1.48
CA ALA A 75 -4.62 29.43 -1.94
C ALA A 75 -3.50 28.95 -2.87
N ASP A 76 -2.85 27.83 -2.53
CA ASP A 76 -1.77 27.23 -3.33
C ASP A 76 -2.30 26.71 -4.69
N ILE A 77 -3.46 26.08 -4.73
CA ILE A 77 -4.13 25.67 -5.97
C ILE A 77 -4.48 26.89 -6.82
N LYS A 78 -5.07 27.94 -6.24
CA LYS A 78 -5.35 29.19 -6.97
C LYS A 78 -4.09 29.88 -7.47
N LYS A 79 -3.00 29.80 -6.73
CA LYS A 79 -1.68 30.32 -7.16
C LYS A 79 -1.19 29.52 -8.37
N ALA A 80 -1.21 28.18 -8.33
CA ALA A 80 -0.82 27.31 -9.44
C ALA A 80 -1.61 27.65 -10.72
N ILE A 81 -2.94 27.76 -10.62
CA ILE A 81 -3.82 28.14 -11.74
C ILE A 81 -3.45 29.51 -12.32
N ARG A 82 -3.22 30.53 -11.47
CA ARG A 82 -2.94 31.90 -11.95
C ARG A 82 -1.56 32.08 -12.54
N THR A 83 -0.55 31.35 -12.02
CA THR A 83 0.84 31.52 -12.45
C THR A 83 1.23 30.54 -13.55
N GLY A 84 0.47 29.49 -13.79
CA GLY A 84 0.83 28.37 -14.66
C GLY A 84 2.02 27.56 -14.11
N GLN A 85 2.33 27.69 -12.81
CA GLN A 85 3.44 26.99 -12.19
C GLN A 85 2.93 26.03 -11.14
N ARG A 86 3.56 24.85 -11.06
CA ARG A 86 3.28 23.87 -10.02
C ARG A 86 3.69 24.43 -8.65
N VAL A 87 2.83 24.24 -7.66
CA VAL A 87 3.12 24.57 -6.26
C VAL A 87 3.21 23.25 -5.50
N GLU A 88 4.39 22.97 -4.95
CA GLU A 88 4.67 21.73 -4.24
C GLU A 88 3.69 21.51 -3.07
N THR A 89 3.25 20.28 -2.88
CA THR A 89 2.35 19.86 -1.81
C THR A 89 2.71 18.45 -1.33
N ASP A 90 2.58 18.22 -0.04
CA ASP A 90 2.69 16.89 0.55
C ASP A 90 1.34 16.16 0.59
N MET A 91 0.25 16.87 0.26
CA MET A 91 -1.12 16.36 0.35
C MET A 91 -1.64 15.85 -0.98
N PHE A 92 -2.28 14.68 -0.94
CA PHE A 92 -2.91 14.06 -2.12
C PHE A 92 -1.94 13.87 -3.30
N LYS A 93 -0.65 13.73 -3.00
CA LYS A 93 0.36 13.31 -3.96
C LYS A 93 0.22 11.82 -4.18
N ARG A 94 -0.07 11.41 -5.40
CA ARG A 94 -0.09 10.00 -5.75
C ARG A 94 1.27 9.60 -6.29
N GLY A 95 1.83 8.54 -5.71
CA GLY A 95 3.14 8.02 -6.08
C GLY A 95 3.07 7.25 -7.40
N ASP A 96 4.17 7.30 -8.13
CA ASP A 96 4.48 6.42 -9.24
C ASP A 96 5.41 5.27 -8.78
N GLU A 97 5.89 4.46 -9.71
CA GLU A 97 6.79 3.34 -9.41
C GLU A 97 8.03 3.75 -8.60
N SER A 98 8.54 4.96 -8.77
CA SER A 98 9.77 5.44 -8.11
C SER A 98 9.57 5.75 -6.61
N SER A 99 8.35 6.01 -6.18
CA SER A 99 8.00 6.40 -4.82
C SER A 99 7.38 5.27 -3.96
N ILE A 100 7.12 4.10 -4.55
CA ILE A 100 6.44 2.98 -3.89
C ILE A 100 7.13 2.58 -2.58
N ALA A 101 8.45 2.40 -2.59
CA ALA A 101 9.20 1.98 -1.41
C ALA A 101 9.05 2.98 -0.25
N GLU A 102 9.04 4.27 -0.53
CA GLU A 102 8.84 5.31 0.47
C GLU A 102 7.41 5.30 1.01
N VAL A 103 6.41 5.19 0.14
CA VAL A 103 5.00 5.13 0.52
C VAL A 103 4.73 3.91 1.40
N LEU A 104 5.12 2.71 0.95
CA LEU A 104 4.90 1.48 1.71
C LEU A 104 5.73 1.40 2.99
N GLY A 105 6.88 2.06 3.05
CA GLY A 105 7.67 2.17 4.27
C GLY A 105 6.97 2.96 5.39
N ARG A 106 6.00 3.82 5.04
CA ARG A 106 5.20 4.62 5.99
C ARG A 106 3.88 3.96 6.38
N THR A 107 3.39 3.00 5.60
CA THR A 107 2.13 2.29 5.85
C THR A 107 2.33 1.10 6.77
N SER A 108 1.28 0.67 7.46
CA SER A 108 1.24 -0.57 8.21
C SER A 108 0.77 -1.74 7.33
N ALA A 109 0.97 -2.98 7.81
CA ALA A 109 0.38 -4.16 7.19
C ALA A 109 -1.17 -4.06 7.18
N ALA A 110 -1.77 -3.47 8.21
CA ALA A 110 -3.21 -3.24 8.31
C ALA A 110 -3.71 -2.28 7.20
N ASP A 111 -3.03 -1.14 6.98
CA ASP A 111 -3.38 -0.18 5.91
C ASP A 111 -3.34 -0.83 4.54
N VAL A 112 -2.34 -1.70 4.31
CA VAL A 112 -2.16 -2.42 3.04
C VAL A 112 -3.27 -3.46 2.84
N THR A 113 -3.68 -4.20 3.87
CA THR A 113 -4.81 -5.13 3.74
C THR A 113 -6.11 -4.40 3.44
N GLU A 114 -6.36 -3.24 4.07
CA GLU A 114 -7.53 -2.42 3.76
C GLU A 114 -7.49 -1.93 2.30
N ALA A 115 -6.33 -1.48 1.83
CA ALA A 115 -6.11 -1.10 0.43
C ALA A 115 -6.36 -2.26 -0.56
N LEU A 116 -6.14 -3.49 -0.13
CA LEU A 116 -6.40 -4.73 -0.86
C LEU A 116 -7.81 -5.30 -0.64
N HIS A 117 -8.71 -4.57 0.03
CA HIS A 117 -10.05 -5.04 0.40
C HIS A 117 -10.01 -6.29 1.31
N ASN A 118 -9.18 -6.24 2.34
CA ASN A 118 -8.95 -7.31 3.33
C ASN A 118 -8.37 -8.60 2.72
N ALA A 119 -7.49 -8.46 1.73
CA ALA A 119 -6.79 -9.57 1.10
C ALA A 119 -5.26 -9.45 1.27
N GLY A 120 -4.53 -10.47 0.82
CA GLY A 120 -3.07 -10.46 0.75
C GLY A 120 -2.35 -10.86 2.04
N ALA A 121 -3.04 -11.00 3.17
CA ALA A 121 -2.41 -11.41 4.43
C ALA A 121 -1.91 -12.86 4.37
N VAL A 122 -0.70 -13.07 4.85
CA VAL A 122 -0.05 -14.40 4.93
C VAL A 122 -0.37 -15.02 6.29
N GLU A 123 -1.10 -16.12 6.30
CA GLU A 123 -1.55 -16.75 7.54
C GLU A 123 -0.47 -17.59 8.22
N GLY A 124 -0.49 -17.58 9.56
CA GLY A 124 0.31 -18.47 10.39
C GLY A 124 1.80 -18.13 10.46
N LEU A 125 2.16 -16.88 10.25
CA LEU A 125 3.51 -16.36 10.47
C LEU A 125 3.53 -15.37 11.62
N ASP A 126 4.55 -15.46 12.46
CA ASP A 126 4.80 -14.55 13.58
C ASP A 126 6.01 -13.65 13.30
N ALA A 127 5.92 -12.37 13.70
CA ALA A 127 7.08 -11.48 13.73
C ALA A 127 8.10 -11.96 14.78
N ILE A 128 9.30 -12.28 14.32
CA ILE A 128 10.40 -12.68 15.21
C ILE A 128 11.00 -11.47 15.91
N VAL A 129 11.04 -10.32 15.22
CA VAL A 129 11.58 -9.05 15.71
C VAL A 129 10.45 -8.07 15.87
N ARG A 130 9.98 -7.85 17.09
CA ARG A 130 8.90 -6.90 17.38
C ARG A 130 9.34 -5.46 17.13
N GLY A 131 8.43 -4.66 16.62
CA GLY A 131 8.66 -3.25 16.24
C GLY A 131 9.47 -3.06 14.96
N ALA A 132 9.94 -4.14 14.32
CA ALA A 132 10.60 -4.04 13.02
C ALA A 132 9.56 -4.01 11.90
N LYS A 133 9.81 -3.14 10.90
CA LYS A 133 9.00 -3.04 9.68
C LYS A 133 9.83 -3.41 8.46
N MET A 134 9.19 -3.98 7.46
CA MET A 134 9.77 -4.20 6.13
C MET A 134 8.79 -3.82 5.04
N ALA A 135 9.34 -3.31 3.94
CA ALA A 135 8.62 -3.15 2.67
C ALA A 135 9.65 -3.32 1.54
N GLY A 136 9.35 -4.17 0.56
CA GLY A 136 10.26 -4.37 -0.57
C GLY A 136 9.76 -5.38 -1.59
N PRO A 137 10.35 -5.35 -2.79
CA PRO A 137 10.08 -6.34 -3.81
C PRO A 137 10.57 -7.73 -3.37
N VAL A 138 9.82 -8.74 -3.73
CA VAL A 138 10.03 -10.13 -3.30
C VAL A 138 11.01 -10.86 -4.22
N LEU A 139 11.93 -11.63 -3.63
CA LEU A 139 12.60 -12.75 -4.26
C LEU A 139 12.12 -14.05 -3.61
N THR A 140 11.47 -14.90 -4.39
CA THR A 140 10.91 -16.16 -3.90
C THR A 140 11.95 -17.27 -3.85
N VAL A 141 11.83 -18.15 -2.85
CA VAL A 141 12.66 -19.34 -2.67
C VAL A 141 11.77 -20.52 -2.29
N TRP A 142 11.88 -21.61 -3.02
CA TRP A 142 11.29 -22.87 -2.61
C TRP A 142 12.38 -23.84 -2.16
N THR A 143 12.20 -24.48 -1.02
CA THR A 143 13.12 -25.48 -0.49
C THR A 143 12.40 -26.55 0.34
N TYR A 144 13.09 -27.66 0.63
CA TYR A 144 12.57 -28.67 1.55
C TYR A 144 12.77 -28.25 3.01
N PRO A 145 11.92 -28.73 3.94
CA PRO A 145 12.13 -28.53 5.37
C PRO A 145 13.55 -28.90 5.80
N GLY A 146 14.23 -27.94 6.43
CA GLY A 146 15.61 -28.11 6.90
C GLY A 146 16.72 -27.96 5.87
N ASP A 147 16.42 -27.86 4.57
CA ASP A 147 17.45 -27.57 3.56
C ASP A 147 17.67 -26.05 3.43
N TRP A 148 18.72 -25.55 4.03
CA TRP A 148 19.04 -24.12 4.03
C TRP A 148 19.95 -23.67 2.87
N ALA A 149 20.33 -24.56 1.94
CA ALA A 149 21.24 -24.19 0.86
C ALA A 149 20.66 -23.14 -0.09
N LYS A 150 19.44 -23.34 -0.59
CA LYS A 150 18.80 -22.36 -1.49
C LYS A 150 18.43 -21.05 -0.83
N PRO A 151 17.89 -21.02 0.41
CA PRO A 151 17.76 -19.77 1.19
C PRO A 151 19.05 -18.95 1.28
N VAL A 152 20.19 -19.57 1.54
CA VAL A 152 21.48 -18.87 1.61
C VAL A 152 21.99 -18.43 0.23
N GLU A 153 21.88 -19.28 -0.79
CA GLU A 153 22.22 -18.92 -2.18
C GLU A 153 21.39 -17.70 -2.66
N ALA A 154 20.12 -17.62 -2.25
CA ALA A 154 19.26 -16.50 -2.60
C ALA A 154 19.75 -15.16 -2.03
N ILE A 155 20.42 -15.14 -0.88
CA ILE A 155 21.01 -13.92 -0.33
C ILE A 155 22.05 -13.33 -1.26
N ASP A 156 22.86 -14.20 -1.91
CA ASP A 156 23.91 -13.76 -2.84
C ASP A 156 23.34 -13.21 -4.16
N THR A 157 22.17 -13.68 -4.56
CA THR A 157 21.50 -13.26 -5.81
C THR A 157 20.53 -12.11 -5.63
N ALA A 158 20.05 -11.87 -4.39
CA ALA A 158 19.12 -10.82 -4.09
C ALA A 158 19.73 -9.41 -4.24
N GLU A 159 18.90 -8.46 -4.66
CA GLU A 159 19.26 -7.06 -4.76
C GLU A 159 18.97 -6.32 -3.44
N PRO A 160 19.69 -5.22 -3.14
CA PRO A 160 19.40 -4.39 -1.98
C PRO A 160 17.92 -3.94 -1.95
N GLY A 161 17.30 -3.98 -0.78
CA GLY A 161 15.89 -3.62 -0.60
C GLY A 161 14.90 -4.74 -0.88
N GLN A 162 15.33 -5.89 -1.40
CA GLN A 162 14.43 -7.03 -1.59
C GLN A 162 14.11 -7.74 -0.26
N VAL A 163 12.95 -8.37 -0.24
CA VAL A 163 12.50 -9.29 0.80
C VAL A 163 12.60 -10.72 0.28
N LEU A 164 13.29 -11.59 1.02
CA LEU A 164 13.29 -13.01 0.71
C LEU A 164 12.02 -13.66 1.25
N VAL A 165 11.27 -14.34 0.38
CA VAL A 165 10.06 -15.07 0.77
C VAL A 165 10.30 -16.55 0.49
N ILE A 166 10.33 -17.36 1.57
CA ILE A 166 10.81 -18.73 1.54
C ILE A 166 9.69 -19.71 1.90
N ASP A 167 9.30 -20.54 0.96
CA ASP A 167 8.50 -21.73 1.24
C ASP A 167 9.44 -22.88 1.60
N ALA A 168 9.40 -23.29 2.88
CA ALA A 168 10.14 -24.43 3.43
C ALA A 168 9.18 -25.51 3.97
N GLY A 169 7.96 -25.57 3.43
CA GLY A 169 6.97 -26.60 3.74
C GLY A 169 6.35 -26.54 5.12
N GLY A 170 6.46 -25.41 5.82
CA GLY A 170 5.80 -25.16 7.11
C GLY A 170 6.27 -26.03 8.28
N LYS A 171 7.44 -26.69 8.21
CA LYS A 171 7.90 -27.70 9.17
C LYS A 171 9.37 -27.51 9.59
N PRO A 172 9.77 -28.03 10.77
CA PRO A 172 11.17 -28.15 11.14
C PRO A 172 11.88 -29.22 10.26
N PRO A 173 13.22 -29.26 10.23
CA PRO A 173 14.19 -28.41 10.96
C PRO A 173 14.30 -26.97 10.40
N ALA A 174 15.05 -26.09 11.13
CA ALA A 174 15.26 -24.70 10.73
C ALA A 174 16.05 -24.58 9.42
N VAL A 175 15.58 -23.69 8.55
CA VAL A 175 16.25 -23.31 7.29
C VAL A 175 16.97 -21.97 7.40
N TRP A 176 16.86 -21.29 8.54
CA TRP A 176 17.36 -19.94 8.76
C TRP A 176 17.87 -19.73 10.18
N GLY A 177 18.84 -18.82 10.35
CA GLY A 177 19.38 -18.44 11.62
C GLY A 177 20.24 -17.17 11.54
N GLU A 178 21.03 -16.93 12.59
CA GLU A 178 21.84 -15.73 12.80
C GLU A 178 22.73 -15.40 11.58
N LYS A 179 23.51 -16.38 11.08
CA LYS A 179 24.50 -16.14 10.01
C LYS A 179 23.84 -15.70 8.70
N ALA A 180 22.70 -16.28 8.35
CA ALA A 180 21.92 -15.86 7.19
C ALA A 180 21.39 -14.44 7.35
N THR A 181 20.90 -14.11 8.55
CA THR A 181 20.45 -12.74 8.90
C THR A 181 21.58 -11.72 8.80
N MET A 182 22.78 -12.01 9.31
CA MET A 182 23.97 -11.16 9.16
C MET A 182 24.30 -10.92 7.69
N SER A 183 24.21 -11.96 6.86
CA SER A 183 24.46 -11.84 5.42
C SER A 183 23.44 -10.94 4.72
N CYS A 184 22.16 -11.02 5.11
CA CYS A 184 21.12 -10.11 4.61
C CYS A 184 21.39 -8.64 4.96
N LEU A 185 21.83 -8.35 6.19
CA LEU A 185 22.22 -7.01 6.61
C LEU A 185 23.37 -6.46 5.77
N GLN A 186 24.40 -7.28 5.48
CA GLN A 186 25.52 -6.91 4.63
C GLN A 186 25.05 -6.62 3.18
N ARG A 187 24.09 -7.37 2.71
CA ARG A 187 23.48 -7.19 1.38
C ARG A 187 22.39 -6.12 1.34
N ARG A 188 22.04 -5.51 2.47
CA ARG A 188 20.98 -4.49 2.63
C ARG A 188 19.60 -4.99 2.18
N LEU A 189 19.27 -6.23 2.45
CA LEU A 189 17.94 -6.75 2.20
C LEU A 189 16.94 -6.14 3.20
N ALA A 190 15.68 -6.02 2.80
CA ALA A 190 14.65 -5.38 3.62
C ALA A 190 14.08 -6.33 4.69
N GLY A 191 14.10 -7.63 4.47
CA GLY A 191 13.57 -8.60 5.43
C GLY A 191 13.55 -10.03 4.89
N VAL A 192 13.06 -10.94 5.74
CA VAL A 192 12.84 -12.35 5.37
C VAL A 192 11.52 -12.86 5.90
N VAL A 193 10.81 -13.63 5.10
CA VAL A 193 9.56 -14.32 5.41
C VAL A 193 9.75 -15.81 5.17
N ILE A 194 9.47 -16.65 6.18
CA ILE A 194 9.78 -18.08 6.15
C ILE A 194 8.54 -18.90 6.50
N ASP A 195 7.92 -19.50 5.52
CA ASP A 195 6.94 -20.56 5.78
C ASP A 195 7.68 -21.86 6.11
N GLY A 196 8.18 -21.91 7.33
CA GLY A 196 9.04 -22.93 7.87
C GLY A 196 9.58 -22.54 9.22
N ALA A 197 10.72 -23.14 9.62
CA ALA A 197 11.31 -22.94 10.93
C ALA A 197 12.57 -22.06 10.89
N ILE A 198 12.70 -21.21 11.91
CA ILE A 198 13.86 -20.35 12.20
C ILE A 198 14.49 -20.71 13.54
N ARG A 199 15.77 -20.42 13.71
CA ARG A 199 16.49 -20.54 14.98
C ARG A 199 17.30 -19.27 15.30
N ASP A 200 18.03 -19.28 16.41
CA ASP A 200 18.90 -18.17 16.87
C ASP A 200 18.13 -16.84 17.05
N THR A 201 16.84 -16.92 17.42
CA THR A 201 15.93 -15.78 17.44
C THR A 201 16.35 -14.66 18.40
N MET A 202 17.10 -14.96 19.47
CA MET A 202 17.62 -13.95 20.38
C MET A 202 18.60 -13.02 19.62
N ASN A 203 19.56 -13.59 18.92
CA ASN A 203 20.57 -12.84 18.15
C ASN A 203 19.91 -12.06 16.99
N ILE A 204 18.92 -12.65 16.33
CA ILE A 204 18.17 -11.99 15.25
C ILE A 204 17.42 -10.76 15.79
N ARG A 205 16.84 -10.85 16.99
CA ARG A 205 16.18 -9.71 17.65
C ARG A 205 17.17 -8.59 18.00
N GLU A 206 18.36 -8.94 18.49
CA GLU A 206 19.42 -7.96 18.77
C GLU A 206 19.91 -7.24 17.51
N MET A 207 19.88 -7.91 16.35
CA MET A 207 20.23 -7.31 15.07
C MET A 207 19.14 -6.36 14.53
N GLY A 208 17.91 -6.46 15.01
CA GLY A 208 16.77 -5.64 14.54
C GLY A 208 16.34 -5.92 13.10
N PHE A 209 16.77 -7.02 12.48
CA PHE A 209 16.43 -7.34 11.10
C PHE A 209 15.03 -7.92 11.00
N PRO A 210 14.14 -7.37 10.16
CA PRO A 210 12.77 -7.85 10.01
C PRO A 210 12.74 -9.32 9.55
N ALA A 211 12.23 -10.19 10.39
CA ALA A 211 12.13 -11.62 10.13
C ALA A 211 10.78 -12.16 10.62
N PHE A 212 10.14 -12.94 9.78
CA PHE A 212 8.83 -13.57 10.04
C PHE A 212 8.96 -15.06 9.78
N ALA A 213 8.40 -15.88 10.66
CA ALA A 213 8.48 -17.32 10.51
C ALA A 213 7.26 -18.03 11.09
N ARG A 214 6.93 -19.21 10.55
CA ARG A 214 5.86 -20.06 11.07
C ARG A 214 6.24 -20.73 12.38
N LEU A 215 7.50 -21.14 12.54
CA LEU A 215 7.96 -21.93 13.68
C LEU A 215 9.33 -21.46 14.16
N VAL A 216 9.57 -21.63 15.45
CA VAL A 216 10.89 -21.48 16.06
C VAL A 216 11.34 -22.85 16.57
N THR A 217 12.58 -23.26 16.27
CA THR A 217 13.14 -24.54 16.72
C THR A 217 14.64 -24.41 16.91
N PRO A 218 15.25 -25.07 17.93
CA PRO A 218 16.70 -25.13 18.04
C PRO A 218 17.35 -26.12 17.06
N VAL A 219 16.55 -26.97 16.37
CA VAL A 219 17.07 -28.02 15.49
C VAL A 219 17.50 -27.43 14.16
N ALA A 220 18.80 -27.52 13.87
CA ALA A 220 19.34 -27.09 12.58
C ALA A 220 19.04 -28.11 11.46
N GLY A 221 18.77 -27.59 10.27
CA GLY A 221 18.80 -28.39 9.06
C GLY A 221 20.19 -28.58 8.48
N GLU A 222 20.26 -29.18 7.29
CA GLU A 222 21.49 -29.48 6.56
C GLU A 222 21.43 -28.94 5.12
N PRO A 223 22.54 -28.47 4.54
CA PRO A 223 22.56 -27.98 3.17
C PRO A 223 22.60 -29.16 2.19
N LYS A 224 21.50 -29.44 1.53
CA LYS A 224 21.41 -30.52 0.49
C LYS A 224 21.34 -29.97 -0.92
N GLY A 225 21.06 -28.68 -1.07
CA GLY A 225 21.00 -27.99 -2.36
C GLY A 225 19.71 -28.23 -3.14
N GLN A 226 18.70 -28.79 -2.50
CA GLN A 226 17.40 -29.05 -3.13
C GLN A 226 16.52 -27.78 -3.03
N GLY A 227 15.85 -27.47 -4.11
CA GLY A 227 14.99 -26.29 -4.18
C GLY A 227 15.27 -25.40 -5.38
N MET A 228 14.56 -24.28 -5.45
CA MET A 228 14.65 -23.35 -6.58
C MET A 228 14.50 -21.91 -6.08
N ILE A 229 15.15 -20.98 -6.77
CA ILE A 229 15.06 -19.53 -6.52
C ILE A 229 14.29 -18.92 -7.70
N GLY A 230 13.43 -17.92 -7.42
CA GLY A 230 12.70 -17.18 -8.45
C GLY A 230 11.46 -17.89 -9.00
N VAL A 231 11.05 -19.01 -8.42
CA VAL A 231 9.85 -19.73 -8.84
C VAL A 231 8.62 -19.27 -8.05
N PRO A 232 7.41 -19.36 -8.62
CA PRO A 232 6.18 -19.14 -7.84
C PRO A 232 6.08 -20.13 -6.68
N ILE A 233 5.62 -19.63 -5.53
CA ILE A 233 5.44 -20.39 -4.29
C ILE A 233 4.06 -20.14 -3.67
N GLU A 234 3.68 -21.01 -2.72
CA GLU A 234 2.50 -20.81 -1.89
C GLU A 234 2.90 -20.75 -0.42
N ILE A 235 2.53 -19.67 0.27
CA ILE A 235 2.77 -19.50 1.69
C ILE A 235 1.52 -18.92 2.38
N GLY A 236 1.10 -19.50 3.51
CA GLY A 236 0.02 -18.97 4.33
C GLY A 236 -1.23 -18.60 3.53
N GLY A 237 -1.61 -19.39 2.52
CA GLY A 237 -2.77 -19.15 1.67
C GLY A 237 -2.56 -18.12 0.54
N GLN A 238 -1.35 -17.60 0.36
CA GLN A 238 -1.03 -16.64 -0.69
C GLN A 238 -0.13 -17.26 -1.77
N HIS A 239 -0.49 -17.02 -3.05
CA HIS A 239 0.40 -17.25 -4.18
C HIS A 239 1.37 -16.08 -4.29
N VAL A 240 2.68 -16.35 -4.31
CA VAL A 240 3.72 -15.34 -4.33
C VAL A 240 4.68 -15.59 -5.49
N ARG A 241 4.97 -14.53 -6.23
CA ARG A 241 5.93 -14.54 -7.35
C ARG A 241 7.07 -13.57 -7.07
N THR A 242 8.24 -13.87 -7.60
CA THR A 242 9.32 -12.88 -7.65
C THR A 242 8.86 -11.63 -8.38
N GLY A 243 9.09 -10.46 -7.78
CA GLY A 243 8.61 -9.18 -8.26
C GLY A 243 7.34 -8.67 -7.57
N ASP A 244 6.55 -9.53 -6.93
CA ASP A 244 5.51 -9.09 -6.00
C ASP A 244 6.14 -8.28 -4.85
N TRP A 245 5.36 -7.59 -4.04
CA TRP A 245 5.86 -6.85 -2.90
C TRP A 245 5.40 -7.47 -1.59
N ALA A 246 6.25 -7.37 -0.57
CA ALA A 246 5.92 -7.75 0.79
C ALA A 246 6.00 -6.54 1.71
N VAL A 247 4.97 -6.35 2.53
CA VAL A 247 4.95 -5.40 3.65
C VAL A 247 4.74 -6.19 4.92
N GLY A 248 5.51 -5.91 5.97
CA GLY A 248 5.40 -6.64 7.23
C GLY A 248 5.72 -5.78 8.44
N ASP A 249 4.97 -6.01 9.51
CA ASP A 249 5.13 -5.41 10.83
C ASP A 249 4.66 -6.38 11.94
N ASP A 250 4.38 -5.88 13.14
CA ASP A 250 3.95 -6.71 14.26
C ASP A 250 2.61 -7.43 14.06
N ASP A 251 1.79 -6.97 13.13
CA ASP A 251 0.48 -7.57 12.80
C ASP A 251 0.60 -8.71 11.77
N GLY A 252 1.75 -8.83 11.09
CA GLY A 252 2.02 -9.89 10.14
C GLY A 252 2.61 -9.43 8.82
N VAL A 253 2.41 -10.22 7.78
CA VAL A 253 2.93 -9.99 6.43
C VAL A 253 1.80 -9.93 5.42
N VAL A 254 1.87 -8.98 4.50
CA VAL A 254 0.94 -8.81 3.38
C VAL A 254 1.70 -8.87 2.07
N ILE A 255 1.19 -9.63 1.12
CA ILE A 255 1.73 -9.73 -0.25
C ILE A 255 0.88 -8.88 -1.19
N ILE A 256 1.55 -8.07 -1.99
CA ILE A 256 0.94 -7.21 -3.01
C ILE A 256 1.38 -7.70 -4.38
N PRO A 257 0.47 -8.11 -5.27
CA PRO A 257 0.83 -8.48 -6.65
C PRO A 257 1.52 -7.31 -7.38
N GLN A 258 2.60 -7.61 -8.12
CA GLN A 258 3.40 -6.61 -8.83
C GLN A 258 2.55 -5.69 -9.72
N GLU A 259 1.58 -6.25 -10.42
CA GLU A 259 0.70 -5.52 -11.33
C GLU A 259 -0.25 -4.53 -10.64
N ARG A 260 -0.39 -4.61 -9.31
CA ARG A 260 -1.25 -3.73 -8.51
C ARG A 260 -0.48 -2.79 -7.59
N ILE A 261 0.84 -2.82 -7.63
CA ILE A 261 1.67 -2.17 -6.62
C ILE A 261 1.42 -0.66 -6.50
N VAL A 262 1.34 0.06 -7.64
CA VAL A 262 1.09 1.50 -7.66
C VAL A 262 -0.30 1.82 -7.10
N GLU A 263 -1.32 1.08 -7.55
CA GLU A 263 -2.69 1.23 -7.06
C GLU A 263 -2.78 1.01 -5.56
N VAL A 264 -2.22 -0.10 -5.06
CA VAL A 264 -2.29 -0.48 -3.66
C VAL A 264 -1.51 0.48 -2.77
N ALA A 265 -0.30 0.91 -3.18
CA ALA A 265 0.47 1.90 -2.44
C ALA A 265 -0.31 3.22 -2.28
N ASN A 266 -0.90 3.72 -3.36
CA ASN A 266 -1.71 4.94 -3.32
C ASN A 266 -3.00 4.79 -2.49
N ARG A 267 -3.64 3.60 -2.51
CA ARG A 267 -4.79 3.31 -1.65
C ARG A 267 -4.39 3.23 -0.19
N ALA A 268 -3.27 2.57 0.15
CA ALA A 268 -2.75 2.50 1.51
C ALA A 268 -2.41 3.90 2.05
N GLN A 269 -1.76 4.74 1.25
CA GLN A 269 -1.56 6.14 1.62
C GLN A 269 -2.88 6.86 1.89
N HIS A 270 -3.92 6.61 1.09
CA HIS A 270 -5.25 7.21 1.33
C HIS A 270 -5.90 6.70 2.63
N VAL A 271 -5.67 5.44 3.02
CA VAL A 271 -6.09 4.90 4.31
C VAL A 271 -5.42 5.67 5.44
N VAL A 272 -4.09 5.81 5.42
CA VAL A 272 -3.32 6.58 6.42
C VAL A 272 -3.83 8.02 6.52
N GLU A 273 -3.99 8.73 5.40
CA GLU A 273 -4.51 10.12 5.36
C GLU A 273 -5.92 10.24 6.01
N ARG A 274 -6.75 9.21 5.87
CA ARG A 274 -8.07 9.15 6.50
C ARG A 274 -7.96 8.90 8.01
N GLU A 275 -7.15 7.93 8.41
CA GLU A 275 -6.98 7.54 9.82
C GLU A 275 -6.34 8.66 10.64
N GLU A 276 -5.33 9.35 10.12
CA GLU A 276 -4.74 10.51 10.78
C GLU A 276 -5.77 11.59 11.09
N ARG A 277 -6.70 11.85 10.17
CA ARG A 277 -7.78 12.81 10.39
C ARG A 277 -8.77 12.30 11.47
N GLU A 278 -9.15 11.01 11.39
CA GLU A 278 -10.05 10.40 12.37
C GLU A 278 -9.43 10.41 13.77
N MET A 279 -8.14 10.10 13.89
CA MET A 279 -7.40 10.18 15.15
C MET A 279 -7.37 11.63 15.70
N ALA A 280 -7.11 12.62 14.85
CA ALA A 280 -7.13 14.03 15.27
C ALA A 280 -8.51 14.47 15.80
N GLU A 281 -9.60 13.99 15.21
CA GLU A 281 -10.95 14.24 15.70
C GLU A 281 -11.22 13.56 17.05
N ILE A 282 -10.72 12.32 17.23
CA ILE A 282 -10.82 11.58 18.50
C ILE A 282 -10.02 12.29 19.59
N ASP A 283 -8.79 12.74 19.30
CA ASP A 283 -7.94 13.48 20.21
C ASP A 283 -8.59 14.82 20.63
N SER A 284 -9.39 15.43 19.76
CA SER A 284 -10.15 16.63 20.06
C SER A 284 -11.42 16.39 20.93
N GLY A 285 -11.66 15.14 21.34
CA GLY A 285 -12.76 14.76 22.23
C GLY A 285 -13.93 14.08 21.54
N SER A 286 -13.76 13.66 20.28
CA SER A 286 -14.74 12.83 19.57
C SER A 286 -14.62 11.35 19.98
N THR A 287 -15.37 10.46 19.34
CA THR A 287 -15.27 9.01 19.53
C THR A 287 -15.31 8.32 18.17
N LEU A 288 -14.74 7.12 18.06
CA LEU A 288 -14.72 6.34 16.81
C LEU A 288 -16.13 6.19 16.20
N GLY A 289 -17.15 5.92 17.03
CA GLY A 289 -18.53 5.79 16.55
C GLY A 289 -19.11 7.08 15.93
N LYS A 290 -18.63 8.25 16.36
CA LYS A 290 -19.03 9.54 15.76
C LYS A 290 -18.26 9.85 14.49
N VAL A 291 -16.95 9.60 14.51
CA VAL A 291 -16.05 9.89 13.39
C VAL A 291 -16.33 8.96 12.20
N SER A 292 -16.53 7.67 12.46
CA SER A 292 -16.84 6.64 11.42
C SER A 292 -18.29 6.69 10.93
N GLU A 293 -19.09 7.66 11.39
CA GLU A 293 -20.50 7.84 10.98
C GLU A 293 -21.39 6.59 11.19
N LEU A 294 -21.01 5.65 12.05
CA LEU A 294 -21.81 4.44 12.34
C LEU A 294 -23.25 4.76 12.69
N MET A 295 -23.48 5.86 13.42
CA MET A 295 -24.82 6.34 13.78
C MET A 295 -25.64 6.78 12.55
N ARG A 296 -25.01 7.24 11.46
CA ARG A 296 -25.71 7.59 10.21
C ARG A 296 -26.22 6.34 9.48
N TRP A 297 -25.45 5.25 9.47
CA TRP A 297 -25.84 3.98 8.87
C TRP A 297 -27.04 3.36 9.60
N GLU A 298 -27.06 3.40 10.93
CA GLU A 298 -28.19 2.93 11.71
C GLU A 298 -29.45 3.77 11.48
N HIS A 299 -29.31 5.11 11.39
CA HIS A 299 -30.44 5.98 11.06
C HIS A 299 -30.97 5.76 9.65
N GLN A 300 -30.12 5.51 8.67
CA GLN A 300 -30.55 5.20 7.32
C GLN A 300 -31.23 3.81 7.24
N ARG A 301 -30.70 2.80 7.93
CA ARG A 301 -31.33 1.49 8.02
C ARG A 301 -32.71 1.59 8.68
N ARG A 302 -32.82 2.23 9.83
CA ARG A 302 -34.13 2.43 10.50
C ARG A 302 -35.14 3.12 9.61
N LYS A 303 -34.75 4.19 8.91
CA LYS A 303 -35.65 4.88 7.96
C LYS A 303 -36.05 4.01 6.76
N THR A 304 -35.19 3.10 6.35
CA THR A 304 -35.49 2.18 5.25
C THR A 304 -36.43 1.07 5.71
N ASP A 305 -36.22 0.56 6.92
CA ASP A 305 -37.06 -0.46 7.53
C ASP A 305 -38.45 0.07 7.87
N GLU A 306 -38.54 1.29 8.47
CA GLU A 306 -39.80 2.00 8.72
C GLU A 306 -40.60 2.23 7.42
N ARG A 307 -39.91 2.62 6.31
CA ARG A 307 -40.57 2.79 5.00
C ARG A 307 -41.08 1.47 4.38
N LYS A 308 -40.39 0.35 4.62
CA LYS A 308 -40.82 -0.96 4.17
C LYS A 308 -42.01 -1.46 4.97
N GLU A 309 -42.01 -1.23 6.30
CA GLU A 309 -43.16 -1.55 7.18
C GLU A 309 -44.38 -0.70 6.81
N GLU A 310 -44.23 0.59 6.48
CA GLU A 310 -45.30 1.45 6.01
C GLU A 310 -45.84 1.08 4.62
N GLN A 311 -45.04 0.43 3.76
CA GLN A 311 -45.43 -0.01 2.41
C GLN A 311 -45.93 -1.48 2.39
N GLY A 312 -45.91 -2.18 3.53
CA GLY A 312 -46.49 -3.53 3.65
C GLY A 312 -45.70 -4.59 2.90
N GLU A 313 -44.40 -4.41 2.72
CA GLU A 313 -43.48 -5.39 2.14
C GLU A 313 -42.76 -6.22 3.22
#